data_88e222966ab27b583245a65186af7b6e
#
_entry.id   88e222966ab27b583245a65186af7b6e
#
_cell.length_a   1.000
_cell.length_b   1.000
_cell.length_c   1.000
_cell.angle_alpha   90.00
_cell.angle_beta   90.00
_cell.angle_gamma   90.00
#
_symmetry.space_group_name_H-M   'P 1'
#
loop_
_entity.id
_entity.type
_entity.pdbx_description
1 polymer ?
#
loop_
_entity_poly.entity_id
_entity_poly.type
_entity_poly.pdbx_seq_one_letter_code
_entity_poly.pdbx_strand_id
1 'polypeptide(L)'
;EAEDEYYLPRQLSREAYESRIKTHRSEYITERDFATIKSMGFNSVRIPVPYFIFGDCEPFIGCVKELDKAFAWADKYGLSILIDLHTVPGSQNGFDNGGISGICSWSQNPEYVAFTLNVLERLAKRYGMRHELYGIQILNEPITERMWNIMNVPNRFKAVDKEMARGSKPNSLEFLRDFYIKAYRVMRPYMREENVIVFHDAFELKAWKDFMREEEFKNVVLDTHQYLMLAEADGCEQSID
;
A
#
# COMPACT_ATOMS: atom_id res chain seq x y z
N GLU A 1 -15.84 17.75 7.29
CA GLU A 1 -15.74 16.91 6.07
C GLU A 1 -14.84 15.71 6.36
N ALA A 2 -15.08 14.59 5.64
CA ALA A 2 -14.23 13.41 5.79
C ALA A 2 -12.88 13.68 5.13
N GLU A 3 -11.78 13.43 5.86
CA GLU A 3 -10.43 13.63 5.37
C GLU A 3 -9.88 12.36 4.68
N ASP A 4 -10.52 11.20 4.95
CA ASP A 4 -10.13 9.91 4.40
C ASP A 4 -11.34 8.99 4.13
N GLU A 5 -11.11 7.87 3.45
CA GLU A 5 -12.18 6.92 3.14
C GLU A 5 -12.67 6.15 4.38
N TYR A 6 -11.92 6.14 5.48
CA TYR A 6 -12.37 5.51 6.72
C TYR A 6 -13.59 6.23 7.31
N TYR A 7 -13.59 7.58 7.31
CA TYR A 7 -14.67 8.39 7.86
C TYR A 7 -15.80 8.62 6.87
N LEU A 8 -15.53 8.60 5.56
CA LEU A 8 -16.53 8.89 4.53
C LEU A 8 -17.82 8.05 4.66
N PRO A 9 -17.77 6.71 4.74
CA PRO A 9 -18.99 5.89 4.90
C PRO A 9 -19.64 6.00 6.27
N ARG A 10 -18.95 6.59 7.26
CA ARG A 10 -19.48 6.83 8.61
C ARG A 10 -20.19 8.17 8.75
N GLN A 11 -19.95 9.07 7.80
CA GLN A 11 -20.56 10.42 7.76
C GLN A 11 -21.72 10.52 6.77
N LEU A 12 -21.84 9.57 5.84
CA LEU A 12 -22.88 9.56 4.81
C LEU A 12 -23.88 8.42 5.06
N SER A 13 -25.09 8.54 4.50
CA SER A 13 -25.97 7.35 4.38
C SER A 13 -25.34 6.35 3.43
N ARG A 14 -25.71 5.07 3.55
CA ARG A 14 -25.21 4.01 2.68
C ARG A 14 -25.41 4.34 1.20
N GLU A 15 -26.61 4.80 0.83
CA GLU A 15 -26.94 5.15 -0.55
C GLU A 15 -26.12 6.33 -1.07
N ALA A 16 -25.90 7.35 -0.24
CA ALA A 16 -25.08 8.51 -0.61
C ALA A 16 -23.62 8.13 -0.78
N TYR A 17 -23.07 7.27 0.09
CA TYR A 17 -21.72 6.74 -0.03
C TYR A 17 -21.55 5.90 -1.30
N GLU A 18 -22.46 4.94 -1.55
CA GLU A 18 -22.44 4.09 -2.75
C GLU A 18 -22.49 4.92 -4.03
N SER A 19 -23.39 5.89 -4.11
CA SER A 19 -23.51 6.78 -5.26
C SER A 19 -22.22 7.57 -5.50
N ARG A 20 -21.66 8.16 -4.43
CA ARG A 20 -20.42 8.97 -4.52
C ARG A 20 -19.22 8.13 -4.98
N ILE A 21 -19.04 6.96 -4.38
CA ILE A 21 -17.92 6.06 -4.73
C ILE A 21 -18.07 5.54 -6.16
N LYS A 22 -19.28 5.16 -6.58
CA LYS A 22 -19.55 4.71 -7.94
C LYS A 22 -19.20 5.80 -8.98
N THR A 23 -19.64 7.02 -8.76
CA THR A 23 -19.33 8.15 -9.64
C THR A 23 -17.82 8.38 -9.68
N HIS A 24 -17.18 8.54 -8.51
CA HIS A 24 -15.73 8.75 -8.42
C HIS A 24 -14.96 7.68 -9.19
N ARG A 25 -15.21 6.41 -8.95
CA ARG A 25 -14.49 5.29 -9.59
C ARG A 25 -14.78 5.15 -11.10
N SER A 26 -15.89 5.70 -11.59
CA SER A 26 -16.20 5.69 -13.02
C SER A 26 -15.49 6.81 -13.80
N GLU A 27 -15.06 7.86 -13.13
CA GLU A 27 -14.55 9.09 -13.76
C GLU A 27 -13.09 9.38 -13.43
N TYR A 28 -12.58 8.95 -12.28
CA TYR A 28 -11.27 9.33 -11.76
C TYR A 28 -10.12 8.74 -12.58
N ILE A 29 -10.12 7.42 -12.84
CA ILE A 29 -9.17 6.75 -13.74
C ILE A 29 -9.96 5.98 -14.79
N THR A 30 -9.64 6.20 -16.04
CA THR A 30 -10.35 5.67 -17.21
C THR A 30 -9.37 5.03 -18.20
N GLU A 31 -9.89 4.35 -19.21
CA GLU A 31 -9.09 3.81 -20.31
C GLU A 31 -8.26 4.88 -21.02
N ARG A 32 -8.79 6.12 -21.11
CA ARG A 32 -8.08 7.24 -21.73
C ARG A 32 -6.78 7.57 -21.01
N ASP A 33 -6.75 7.43 -19.68
CA ASP A 33 -5.55 7.69 -18.90
C ASP A 33 -4.45 6.68 -19.23
N PHE A 34 -4.80 5.38 -19.36
CA PHE A 34 -3.86 4.35 -19.80
C PHE A 34 -3.32 4.61 -21.22
N ALA A 35 -4.19 5.02 -22.15
CA ALA A 35 -3.78 5.41 -23.50
C ALA A 35 -2.81 6.61 -23.44
N THR A 36 -3.10 7.61 -22.62
CA THR A 36 -2.26 8.80 -22.44
C THR A 36 -0.90 8.43 -21.86
N ILE A 37 -0.85 7.64 -20.76
CA ILE A 37 0.38 7.15 -20.14
C ILE A 37 1.25 6.44 -21.18
N LYS A 38 0.66 5.54 -21.97
CA LYS A 38 1.39 4.84 -23.05
C LYS A 38 1.92 5.79 -24.10
N SER A 39 1.13 6.78 -24.53
CA SER A 39 1.53 7.77 -25.53
C SER A 39 2.70 8.65 -25.08
N MET A 40 2.86 8.82 -23.77
CA MET A 40 3.98 9.54 -23.13
C MET A 40 5.26 8.69 -23.03
N GLY A 41 5.24 7.44 -23.48
CA GLY A 41 6.40 6.55 -23.48
C GLY A 41 6.59 5.72 -22.21
N PHE A 42 5.67 5.77 -21.25
CA PHE A 42 5.72 4.92 -20.08
C PHE A 42 5.39 3.47 -20.44
N ASN A 43 5.95 2.53 -19.65
CA ASN A 43 5.77 1.09 -19.86
C ASN A 43 5.15 0.38 -18.64
N SER A 44 5.01 1.07 -17.53
CA SER A 44 4.43 0.52 -16.30
C SER A 44 3.65 1.55 -15.51
N VAL A 45 2.70 1.06 -14.69
CA VAL A 45 1.93 1.85 -13.75
C VAL A 45 1.95 1.17 -12.38
N ARG A 46 2.09 1.96 -11.31
CA ARG A 46 1.88 1.52 -9.94
C ARG A 46 0.45 1.89 -9.53
N ILE A 47 -0.32 0.91 -9.09
CA ILE A 47 -1.73 1.08 -8.75
C ILE A 47 -1.91 0.83 -7.25
N PRO A 48 -2.14 1.89 -6.45
CA PRO A 48 -2.51 1.75 -5.04
C PRO A 48 -3.88 1.08 -4.89
N VAL A 49 -3.96 0.08 -4.00
CA VAL A 49 -5.20 -0.60 -3.65
C VAL A 49 -5.38 -0.64 -2.14
N PRO A 50 -6.62 -0.49 -1.62
CA PRO A 50 -6.87 -0.57 -0.20
C PRO A 50 -7.02 -2.02 0.27
N TYR A 51 -6.87 -2.25 1.59
CA TYR A 51 -7.10 -3.57 2.18
C TYR A 51 -8.53 -4.12 1.98
N PHE A 52 -9.51 -3.24 1.81
CA PHE A 52 -10.91 -3.62 1.57
C PHE A 52 -11.24 -3.80 0.07
N ILE A 53 -10.23 -3.97 -0.78
CA ILE A 53 -10.39 -4.08 -2.24
C ILE A 53 -11.45 -5.13 -2.66
N PHE A 54 -11.59 -6.22 -1.93
CA PHE A 54 -12.53 -7.30 -2.24
C PHE A 54 -13.97 -7.07 -1.74
N GLY A 55 -14.23 -6.02 -0.96
CA GLY A 55 -15.56 -5.65 -0.49
C GLY A 55 -16.08 -6.51 0.67
N ASP A 56 -15.22 -7.17 1.40
CA ASP A 56 -15.50 -8.01 2.56
C ASP A 56 -15.15 -7.35 3.90
N CYS A 57 -15.07 -6.02 3.90
CA CYS A 57 -14.76 -5.22 5.08
C CYS A 57 -15.76 -4.05 5.21
N GLU A 58 -16.84 -4.25 5.94
CA GLU A 58 -17.83 -3.20 6.18
C GLU A 58 -17.21 -2.02 6.97
N PRO A 59 -17.61 -0.78 6.68
CA PRO A 59 -18.65 -0.35 5.74
C PRO A 59 -18.16 -0.07 4.30
N PHE A 60 -16.93 -0.47 3.95
CA PHE A 60 -16.29 -0.11 2.70
C PHE A 60 -16.87 -0.86 1.48
N ILE A 61 -16.79 -0.22 0.34
CA ILE A 61 -17.16 -0.81 -0.94
C ILE A 61 -15.89 -1.27 -1.65
N GLY A 62 -15.83 -2.57 -1.98
CA GLY A 62 -14.69 -3.13 -2.72
C GLY A 62 -14.49 -2.49 -4.10
N CYS A 63 -13.25 -2.56 -4.61
CA CYS A 63 -12.84 -1.98 -5.90
C CYS A 63 -12.11 -2.97 -6.81
N VAL A 64 -12.23 -4.26 -6.57
CA VAL A 64 -11.56 -5.29 -7.38
C VAL A 64 -11.96 -5.24 -8.86
N LYS A 65 -13.20 -4.83 -9.17
CA LYS A 65 -13.67 -4.67 -10.55
C LYS A 65 -12.96 -3.54 -11.30
N GLU A 66 -12.60 -2.48 -10.59
CA GLU A 66 -11.83 -1.36 -11.14
C GLU A 66 -10.39 -1.81 -11.44
N LEU A 67 -9.79 -2.60 -10.58
CA LEU A 67 -8.48 -3.20 -10.82
C LEU A 67 -8.53 -4.19 -12.01
N ASP A 68 -9.60 -4.99 -12.15
CA ASP A 68 -9.79 -5.85 -13.32
C ASP A 68 -9.83 -5.06 -14.64
N LYS A 69 -10.50 -3.88 -14.65
CA LYS A 69 -10.49 -2.99 -15.81
C LYS A 69 -9.09 -2.44 -16.11
N ALA A 70 -8.35 -2.05 -15.06
CA ALA A 70 -6.98 -1.58 -15.22
C ALA A 70 -6.08 -2.65 -15.88
N PHE A 71 -6.23 -3.92 -15.49
CA PHE A 71 -5.53 -5.04 -16.14
C PHE A 71 -5.93 -5.20 -17.62
N ALA A 72 -7.22 -5.06 -17.95
CA ALA A 72 -7.68 -5.11 -19.34
C ALA A 72 -7.13 -3.94 -20.17
N TRP A 73 -7.04 -2.74 -19.62
CA TRP A 73 -6.44 -1.58 -20.26
C TRP A 73 -4.91 -1.74 -20.39
N ALA A 74 -4.25 -2.26 -19.38
CA ALA A 74 -2.82 -2.54 -19.43
C ALA A 74 -2.47 -3.53 -20.54
N ASP A 75 -3.22 -4.62 -20.68
CA ASP A 75 -3.11 -5.56 -21.81
C ASP A 75 -3.26 -4.85 -23.15
N LYS A 76 -4.33 -4.09 -23.30
CA LYS A 76 -4.62 -3.35 -24.55
C LYS A 76 -3.51 -2.39 -24.97
N TYR A 77 -2.88 -1.71 -24.01
CA TYR A 77 -1.86 -0.67 -24.29
C TYR A 77 -0.42 -1.14 -24.07
N GLY A 78 -0.21 -2.42 -23.70
CA GLY A 78 1.12 -2.97 -23.45
C GLY A 78 1.82 -2.27 -22.29
N LEU A 79 1.11 -2.10 -21.17
CA LEU A 79 1.63 -1.59 -19.90
C LEU A 79 1.75 -2.74 -18.89
N SER A 80 2.75 -2.65 -18.01
CA SER A 80 2.86 -3.55 -16.85
C SER A 80 2.28 -2.89 -15.60
N ILE A 81 1.75 -3.70 -14.68
CA ILE A 81 1.14 -3.23 -13.43
C ILE A 81 1.97 -3.69 -12.23
N LEU A 82 2.36 -2.76 -11.38
CA LEU A 82 2.75 -3.02 -9.99
C LEU A 82 1.53 -2.74 -9.10
N ILE A 83 0.96 -3.79 -8.50
CA ILE A 83 -0.07 -3.62 -7.47
C ILE A 83 0.61 -3.19 -6.18
N ASP A 84 0.12 -2.13 -5.57
CA ASP A 84 0.60 -1.64 -4.28
C ASP A 84 -0.51 -1.75 -3.24
N LEU A 85 -0.34 -2.64 -2.23
CA LEU A 85 -1.21 -2.61 -1.07
C LEU A 85 -0.89 -1.36 -0.25
N HIS A 86 -1.73 -0.33 -0.43
CA HIS A 86 -1.43 1.01 0.06
C HIS A 86 -1.84 1.24 1.51
N THR A 87 -2.86 0.54 1.97
CA THR A 87 -3.40 0.68 3.32
C THR A 87 -3.72 -0.67 3.94
N VAL A 88 -3.70 -0.73 5.27
CA VAL A 88 -4.08 -1.90 6.05
C VAL A 88 -5.05 -1.51 7.18
N PRO A 89 -5.83 -2.45 7.74
CA PRO A 89 -6.70 -2.13 8.88
C PRO A 89 -5.89 -1.53 10.04
N GLY A 90 -6.37 -0.42 10.58
CA GLY A 90 -5.68 0.27 11.68
C GLY A 90 -4.45 1.06 11.28
N SER A 91 -4.16 1.19 9.98
CA SER A 91 -3.04 1.90 9.39
C SER A 91 -1.64 1.41 9.83
N GLN A 92 -0.71 1.44 8.91
CA GLN A 92 0.69 1.03 9.09
C GLN A 92 1.63 2.17 9.49
N ASN A 93 1.16 3.43 9.39
CA ASN A 93 2.02 4.61 9.57
C ASN A 93 1.34 5.79 10.28
N GLY A 94 0.02 5.86 10.28
CA GLY A 94 -0.73 7.00 10.84
C GLY A 94 -0.66 8.26 9.99
N PHE A 95 -0.13 8.20 8.77
CA PHE A 95 -0.15 9.29 7.80
C PHE A 95 -1.56 9.44 7.20
N ASP A 96 -1.80 10.56 6.52
CA ASP A 96 -3.02 10.79 5.73
C ASP A 96 -3.19 9.76 4.60
N ASN A 97 -2.09 9.21 4.07
CA ASN A 97 -2.10 8.16 3.05
C ASN A 97 -2.26 6.74 3.62
N GLY A 98 -2.24 6.55 4.94
CA GLY A 98 -2.35 5.23 5.60
C GLY A 98 -3.78 4.71 5.76
N GLY A 99 -4.77 5.42 5.24
CA GLY A 99 -6.19 5.05 5.26
C GLY A 99 -6.97 5.53 6.48
N ILE A 100 -6.29 5.85 7.58
CA ILE A 100 -6.87 6.51 8.76
C ILE A 100 -5.80 7.38 9.42
N SER A 101 -5.98 8.69 9.34
CA SER A 101 -5.01 9.68 9.81
C SER A 101 -4.84 9.64 11.32
N GLY A 102 -3.60 9.73 11.81
CA GLY A 102 -3.25 9.81 13.22
C GLY A 102 -3.38 8.51 14.01
N ILE A 103 -3.66 7.39 13.35
CA ILE A 103 -3.77 6.08 13.97
C ILE A 103 -2.78 5.12 13.33
N CYS A 104 -2.02 4.40 14.15
CA CYS A 104 -1.09 3.36 13.72
C CYS A 104 -1.23 2.18 14.68
N SER A 105 -2.12 1.23 14.36
CA SER A 105 -2.47 0.11 15.24
C SER A 105 -2.42 -1.25 14.57
N TRP A 106 -2.08 -1.30 13.29
CA TRP A 106 -2.08 -2.53 12.50
C TRP A 106 -1.22 -3.63 13.12
N SER A 107 0.05 -3.35 13.43
CA SER A 107 0.98 -4.37 13.95
C SER A 107 0.66 -4.85 15.37
N GLN A 108 -0.17 -4.11 16.11
CA GLN A 108 -0.59 -4.49 17.45
C GLN A 108 -1.81 -5.41 17.48
N ASN A 109 -2.48 -5.59 16.33
CA ASN A 109 -3.67 -6.43 16.21
C ASN A 109 -3.40 -7.64 15.30
N PRO A 110 -3.27 -8.85 15.86
CA PRO A 110 -3.01 -10.07 15.09
C PRO A 110 -4.07 -10.36 14.02
N GLU A 111 -5.34 -9.98 14.25
CA GLU A 111 -6.43 -10.15 13.28
C GLU A 111 -6.23 -9.23 12.06
N TYR A 112 -5.77 -7.99 12.25
CA TYR A 112 -5.44 -7.08 11.17
C TYR A 112 -4.27 -7.59 10.33
N VAL A 113 -3.25 -8.15 10.98
CA VAL A 113 -2.11 -8.75 10.30
C VAL A 113 -2.53 -9.97 9.48
N ALA A 114 -3.34 -10.86 10.08
CA ALA A 114 -3.85 -12.04 9.38
C ALA A 114 -4.76 -11.66 8.20
N PHE A 115 -5.62 -10.65 8.36
CA PHE A 115 -6.46 -10.13 7.29
C PHE A 115 -5.61 -9.56 6.15
N THR A 116 -4.56 -8.82 6.46
CA THR A 116 -3.62 -8.27 5.46
C THR A 116 -2.94 -9.37 4.65
N LEU A 117 -2.46 -10.43 5.30
CA LEU A 117 -1.88 -11.59 4.62
C LEU A 117 -2.89 -12.28 3.70
N ASN A 118 -4.14 -12.41 4.13
CA ASN A 118 -5.22 -12.94 3.30
C ASN A 118 -5.50 -12.07 2.06
N VAL A 119 -5.50 -10.75 2.21
CA VAL A 119 -5.66 -9.82 1.06
C VAL A 119 -4.53 -10.01 0.06
N LEU A 120 -3.28 -10.07 0.51
CA LEU A 120 -2.11 -10.29 -0.35
C LEU A 120 -2.17 -11.65 -1.07
N GLU A 121 -2.54 -12.72 -0.37
CA GLU A 121 -2.73 -14.03 -0.98
C GLU A 121 -3.80 -14.01 -2.07
N ARG A 122 -4.94 -13.36 -1.81
CA ARG A 122 -6.04 -13.22 -2.78
C ARG A 122 -5.64 -12.38 -4.00
N LEU A 123 -4.86 -11.31 -3.82
CA LEU A 123 -4.31 -10.54 -4.93
C LEU A 123 -3.38 -11.40 -5.79
N ALA A 124 -2.49 -12.18 -5.15
CA ALA A 124 -1.60 -13.09 -5.87
C ALA A 124 -2.37 -14.20 -6.59
N LYS A 125 -3.38 -14.80 -5.97
CA LYS A 125 -4.26 -15.81 -6.60
C LYS A 125 -5.00 -15.27 -7.82
N ARG A 126 -5.45 -14.00 -7.77
CA ARG A 126 -6.24 -13.40 -8.85
C ARG A 126 -5.40 -12.92 -10.00
N TYR A 127 -4.25 -12.30 -9.72
CA TYR A 127 -3.47 -11.57 -10.70
C TYR A 127 -2.09 -12.20 -10.98
N GLY A 128 -1.61 -13.09 -10.13
CA GLY A 128 -0.24 -13.59 -10.17
C GLY A 128 0.16 -14.30 -11.47
N MET A 129 -0.82 -14.84 -12.20
CA MET A 129 -0.58 -15.50 -13.49
C MET A 129 -0.85 -14.58 -14.69
N ARG A 130 -1.26 -13.32 -14.48
CA ARG A 130 -1.48 -12.35 -15.54
C ARG A 130 -0.15 -11.85 -16.08
N HIS A 131 -0.02 -11.74 -17.41
CA HIS A 131 1.21 -11.29 -18.05
C HIS A 131 1.47 -9.80 -17.90
N GLU A 132 0.44 -9.02 -17.62
CA GLU A 132 0.54 -7.60 -17.33
C GLU A 132 1.07 -7.33 -15.92
N LEU A 133 1.02 -8.32 -15.02
CA LEU A 133 1.53 -8.14 -13.68
C LEU A 133 3.07 -8.07 -13.69
N TYR A 134 3.61 -6.91 -13.33
CA TYR A 134 5.03 -6.76 -13.01
C TYR A 134 5.34 -7.34 -11.62
N GLY A 135 4.51 -6.99 -10.62
CA GLY A 135 4.69 -7.45 -9.27
C GLY A 135 3.62 -6.96 -8.30
N ILE A 136 3.78 -7.36 -7.04
CA ILE A 136 2.95 -6.91 -5.92
C ILE A 136 3.85 -6.32 -4.85
N GLN A 137 3.57 -5.06 -4.46
CA GLN A 137 4.16 -4.42 -3.30
C GLN A 137 3.37 -4.81 -2.06
N ILE A 138 4.09 -5.37 -1.08
CA ILE A 138 3.50 -5.95 0.14
C ILE A 138 2.76 -4.90 0.96
N LEU A 139 3.37 -3.71 1.13
CA LEU A 139 2.78 -2.62 1.91
C LEU A 139 3.49 -1.30 1.61
N ASN A 140 2.69 -0.24 1.40
CA ASN A 140 3.20 1.12 1.24
C ASN A 140 3.63 1.72 2.58
N GLU A 141 4.83 2.27 2.65
CA GLU A 141 5.34 3.14 3.71
C GLU A 141 4.98 2.73 5.16
N PRO A 142 5.17 1.48 5.61
CA PRO A 142 5.16 1.21 7.03
C PRO A 142 6.30 1.97 7.70
N ILE A 143 6.09 2.45 8.92
CA ILE A 143 7.11 3.24 9.62
C ILE A 143 7.53 2.59 10.94
N THR A 144 8.79 2.85 11.29
CA THR A 144 9.38 2.50 12.58
C THR A 144 9.36 3.69 13.55
N GLU A 145 9.82 3.48 14.77
CA GLU A 145 9.92 4.52 15.80
C GLU A 145 10.75 5.72 15.33
N ARG A 146 11.81 5.48 14.55
CA ARG A 146 12.63 6.55 13.99
C ARG A 146 11.80 7.50 13.14
N MET A 147 11.06 6.98 12.16
CA MET A 147 10.23 7.81 11.28
C MET A 147 9.02 8.40 12.01
N TRP A 148 8.44 7.67 12.96
CA TRP A 148 7.38 8.17 13.82
C TRP A 148 7.77 9.46 14.55
N ASN A 149 9.00 9.51 15.06
CA ASN A 149 9.53 10.67 15.77
C ASN A 149 9.92 11.81 14.82
N ILE A 150 10.60 11.50 13.71
CA ILE A 150 10.96 12.51 12.68
C ILE A 150 9.72 13.22 12.14
N MET A 151 8.69 12.46 11.78
CA MET A 151 7.45 13.01 11.24
C MET A 151 6.54 13.61 12.32
N ASN A 152 6.89 13.41 13.60
CA ASN A 152 6.07 13.85 14.75
C ASN A 152 4.59 13.46 14.59
N VAL A 153 4.36 12.19 14.25
CA VAL A 153 3.06 11.68 13.81
C VAL A 153 1.91 12.08 14.73
N PRO A 154 2.01 11.98 16.07
CA PRO A 154 0.89 12.30 16.97
C PRO A 154 0.45 13.76 16.91
N ASN A 155 1.35 14.68 16.53
CA ASN A 155 1.04 16.10 16.47
C ASN A 155 0.70 16.59 15.06
N ARG A 156 1.32 15.99 14.05
CA ARG A 156 1.13 16.38 12.64
C ARG A 156 -0.14 15.79 12.05
N PHE A 157 -0.43 14.52 12.33
CA PHE A 157 -1.60 13.80 11.82
C PHE A 157 -2.60 13.61 12.97
N LYS A 158 -3.59 14.48 13.04
CA LYS A 158 -4.54 14.49 14.14
C LYS A 158 -5.62 13.44 13.92
N ALA A 159 -5.66 12.44 14.78
CA ALA A 159 -6.74 11.47 14.78
C ALA A 159 -8.09 12.15 15.15
N VAL A 160 -9.12 11.84 14.40
CA VAL A 160 -10.51 12.20 14.72
C VAL A 160 -10.98 11.38 15.93
N ASP A 161 -10.67 10.08 15.94
CA ASP A 161 -10.95 9.19 17.08
C ASP A 161 -9.73 9.14 18.02
N LYS A 162 -9.83 9.89 19.11
CA LYS A 162 -8.75 9.97 20.10
C LYS A 162 -8.61 8.70 20.94
N GLU A 163 -9.67 7.91 21.08
CA GLU A 163 -9.61 6.63 21.82
C GLU A 163 -8.83 5.60 21.01
N MET A 164 -9.12 5.47 19.72
CA MET A 164 -8.33 4.62 18.81
C MET A 164 -6.86 5.06 18.77
N ALA A 165 -6.60 6.36 18.78
CA ALA A 165 -5.24 6.91 18.73
C ALA A 165 -4.40 6.56 19.95
N ARG A 166 -4.99 6.35 21.13
CA ARG A 166 -4.25 6.03 22.39
C ARG A 166 -3.44 4.75 22.32
N GLY A 167 -3.84 3.79 21.47
CA GLY A 167 -3.12 2.54 21.26
C GLY A 167 -2.09 2.59 20.14
N SER A 168 -1.98 3.72 19.43
CA SER A 168 -1.11 3.85 18.26
C SER A 168 0.37 3.74 18.64
N LYS A 169 1.08 2.88 17.90
CA LYS A 169 2.53 2.67 18.04
C LYS A 169 3.11 2.36 16.66
N PRO A 170 4.34 2.85 16.37
CA PRO A 170 5.05 2.46 15.16
C PRO A 170 5.36 0.96 15.14
N ASN A 171 5.69 0.46 13.96
CA ASN A 171 6.10 -0.94 13.79
C ASN A 171 7.55 -1.13 14.23
N SER A 172 7.92 -2.32 14.72
CA SER A 172 9.32 -2.68 14.87
C SER A 172 9.90 -3.24 13.57
N LEU A 173 11.21 -3.08 13.34
CA LEU A 173 11.89 -3.72 12.21
C LEU A 173 11.79 -5.23 12.25
N GLU A 174 11.86 -5.83 13.44
CA GLU A 174 11.70 -7.28 13.62
C GLU A 174 10.32 -7.74 13.15
N PHE A 175 9.26 -7.05 13.56
CA PHE A 175 7.91 -7.35 13.11
C PHE A 175 7.78 -7.22 11.58
N LEU A 176 8.32 -6.16 10.98
CA LEU A 176 8.25 -5.95 9.53
C LEU A 176 9.01 -7.03 8.76
N ARG A 177 10.17 -7.46 9.24
CA ARG A 177 10.93 -8.58 8.66
C ARG A 177 10.13 -9.88 8.67
N ASP A 178 9.58 -10.24 9.82
CA ASP A 178 8.73 -11.43 9.95
C ASP A 178 7.49 -11.36 9.04
N PHE A 179 6.83 -10.20 9.00
CA PHE A 179 5.68 -9.97 8.16
C PHE A 179 6.02 -10.10 6.65
N TYR A 180 7.13 -9.52 6.18
CA TYR A 180 7.52 -9.60 4.77
C TYR A 180 7.85 -11.03 4.35
N ILE A 181 8.50 -11.81 5.20
CA ILE A 181 8.75 -13.23 4.95
C ILE A 181 7.42 -14.02 4.84
N LYS A 182 6.48 -13.79 5.76
CA LYS A 182 5.14 -14.39 5.72
C LYS A 182 4.37 -13.98 4.46
N ALA A 183 4.40 -12.70 4.11
CA ALA A 183 3.76 -12.15 2.92
C ALA A 183 4.33 -12.79 1.64
N TYR A 184 5.66 -12.90 1.53
CA TYR A 184 6.30 -13.59 0.43
C TYR A 184 5.79 -15.03 0.30
N ARG A 185 5.78 -15.79 1.41
CA ARG A 185 5.39 -17.20 1.43
C ARG A 185 3.93 -17.44 1.04
N VAL A 186 3.02 -16.52 1.38
CA VAL A 186 1.60 -16.65 0.98
C VAL A 186 1.34 -16.21 -0.46
N MET A 187 2.17 -15.33 -1.03
CA MET A 187 1.99 -14.84 -2.40
C MET A 187 2.72 -15.67 -3.44
N ARG A 188 4.00 -16.02 -3.19
CA ARG A 188 4.89 -16.62 -4.20
C ARG A 188 4.32 -17.85 -4.92
N PRO A 189 3.62 -18.78 -4.26
CA PRO A 189 3.07 -19.97 -4.93
C PRO A 189 2.06 -19.70 -6.04
N TYR A 190 1.47 -18.49 -6.05
CA TYR A 190 0.42 -18.10 -7.01
C TYR A 190 0.92 -17.13 -8.08
N MET A 191 2.19 -16.77 -8.05
CA MET A 191 2.76 -15.77 -8.97
C MET A 191 3.73 -16.45 -9.93
N ARG A 192 3.79 -15.94 -11.16
CA ARG A 192 4.82 -16.35 -12.13
C ARG A 192 6.21 -16.10 -11.55
N GLU A 193 7.20 -16.90 -11.93
CA GLU A 193 8.55 -16.79 -11.37
C GLU A 193 9.15 -15.40 -11.61
N GLU A 194 8.95 -14.83 -12.79
CA GLU A 194 9.47 -13.52 -13.18
C GLU A 194 8.80 -12.33 -12.49
N ASN A 195 7.61 -12.50 -11.89
CA ASN A 195 6.97 -11.42 -11.16
C ASN A 195 7.74 -11.09 -9.87
N VAL A 196 7.91 -9.81 -9.61
CA VAL A 196 8.59 -9.35 -8.40
C VAL A 196 7.63 -9.24 -7.21
N ILE A 197 8.17 -9.49 -6.02
CA ILE A 197 7.53 -9.14 -4.75
C ILE A 197 8.33 -8.01 -4.15
N VAL A 198 7.66 -6.88 -3.91
CA VAL A 198 8.30 -5.63 -3.48
C VAL A 198 8.00 -5.37 -2.01
N PHE A 199 9.01 -5.02 -1.22
CA PHE A 199 8.83 -4.57 0.15
C PHE A 199 9.48 -3.19 0.36
N HIS A 200 8.87 -2.36 1.19
CA HIS A 200 9.32 -1.01 1.47
C HIS A 200 10.33 -1.00 2.62
N ASP A 201 11.34 -0.13 2.53
CA ASP A 201 12.45 -0.03 3.48
C ASP A 201 12.08 0.60 4.84
N ALA A 202 10.84 1.00 5.04
CA ALA A 202 10.39 1.72 6.25
C ALA A 202 11.23 2.98 6.53
N PHE A 203 11.82 3.59 5.49
CA PHE A 203 12.76 4.72 5.55
C PHE A 203 14.05 4.43 6.33
N GLU A 204 14.42 3.15 6.43
CA GLU A 204 15.65 2.69 7.10
C GLU A 204 16.47 1.77 6.18
N LEU A 205 16.83 2.27 5.00
CA LEU A 205 17.48 1.51 3.92
C LEU A 205 18.60 0.58 4.41
N LYS A 206 19.48 1.07 5.29
CA LYS A 206 20.61 0.29 5.80
C LYS A 206 20.22 -0.91 6.65
N ALA A 207 19.02 -0.89 7.25
CA ALA A 207 18.52 -1.98 8.09
C ALA A 207 18.19 -3.24 7.30
N TRP A 208 18.06 -3.15 5.98
CA TRP A 208 17.65 -4.25 5.10
C TRP A 208 18.81 -4.91 4.36
N LYS A 209 20.05 -4.53 4.71
CA LYS A 209 21.22 -5.20 4.15
C LYS A 209 21.13 -6.70 4.39
N ASP A 210 21.30 -7.47 3.31
CA ASP A 210 21.27 -8.94 3.30
C ASP A 210 19.92 -9.60 3.69
N PHE A 211 18.83 -8.83 3.78
CA PHE A 211 17.50 -9.36 4.03
C PHE A 211 16.90 -10.01 2.77
N MET A 212 16.32 -11.20 2.92
CA MET A 212 15.71 -12.01 1.84
C MET A 212 16.68 -12.29 0.67
N ARG A 213 17.94 -12.59 0.96
CA ARG A 213 18.96 -12.96 -0.03
C ARG A 213 19.18 -14.47 -0.14
N GLU A 214 18.58 -15.26 0.74
CA GLU A 214 18.65 -16.71 0.73
C GLU A 214 18.02 -17.24 -0.56
N GLU A 215 18.45 -18.44 -1.00
CA GLU A 215 18.02 -19.05 -2.28
C GLU A 215 16.51 -19.26 -2.39
N GLU A 216 15.81 -19.36 -1.27
CA GLU A 216 14.34 -19.49 -1.25
C GLU A 216 13.60 -18.22 -1.71
N PHE A 217 14.23 -17.04 -1.60
CA PHE A 217 13.61 -15.78 -1.97
C PHE A 217 13.97 -15.37 -3.40
N LYS A 218 13.05 -15.59 -4.33
CA LYS A 218 13.22 -15.26 -5.75
C LYS A 218 12.51 -13.97 -6.11
N ASN A 219 13.18 -13.14 -6.92
CA ASN A 219 12.61 -11.90 -7.49
C ASN A 219 11.99 -10.98 -6.43
N VAL A 220 12.77 -10.70 -5.39
CA VAL A 220 12.42 -9.75 -4.32
C VAL A 220 13.10 -8.42 -4.60
N VAL A 221 12.35 -7.33 -4.45
CA VAL A 221 12.83 -5.95 -4.68
C VAL A 221 12.59 -5.12 -3.42
N LEU A 222 13.63 -4.40 -3.00
CA LEU A 222 13.53 -3.38 -1.96
C LEU A 222 13.12 -2.04 -2.60
N ASP A 223 12.02 -1.49 -2.15
CA ASP A 223 11.54 -0.16 -2.52
C ASP A 223 11.95 0.87 -1.47
N THR A 224 12.37 2.05 -1.93
CA THR A 224 12.76 3.15 -1.06
C THR A 224 12.18 4.46 -1.57
N HIS A 225 11.53 5.22 -0.71
CA HIS A 225 10.94 6.52 -1.00
C HIS A 225 11.86 7.62 -0.48
N GLN A 226 12.65 8.21 -1.38
CA GLN A 226 13.59 9.28 -1.03
C GLN A 226 12.94 10.65 -1.18
N TYR A 227 12.82 11.38 -0.08
CA TYR A 227 12.32 12.76 -0.05
C TYR A 227 13.43 13.70 0.42
N LEU A 228 13.61 14.84 -0.27
CA LEU A 228 14.63 15.84 0.10
C LEU A 228 14.48 16.32 1.54
N MET A 229 13.24 16.51 2.01
CA MET A 229 12.96 16.90 3.40
C MET A 229 13.48 15.91 4.45
N LEU A 230 13.61 14.63 4.10
CA LEU A 230 14.13 13.61 5.00
C LEU A 230 15.67 13.62 5.02
N ALA A 231 16.29 13.96 3.90
CA ALA A 231 17.75 14.14 3.83
C ALA A 231 18.22 15.29 4.72
N GLU A 232 17.47 16.38 4.79
CA GLU A 232 17.73 17.51 5.69
C GLU A 232 17.61 17.09 7.17
N ALA A 233 16.61 16.29 7.52
CA ALA A 233 16.40 15.80 8.87
C ALA A 233 17.53 14.85 9.35
N ASP A 234 18.20 14.16 8.43
CA ASP A 234 19.35 13.30 8.71
C ASP A 234 20.70 14.06 8.76
N GLY A 235 20.67 15.39 8.59
CA GLY A 235 21.88 16.21 8.59
C GLY A 235 22.78 16.02 7.36
N CYS A 236 22.26 15.41 6.30
CA CYS A 236 22.91 15.37 5.01
C CYS A 236 22.72 16.72 4.32
N GLU A 237 23.64 17.65 4.51
CA GLU A 237 23.80 18.77 3.60
C GLU A 237 24.26 18.22 2.24
N GLN A 238 23.34 17.91 1.38
CA GLN A 238 23.65 17.72 -0.02
C GLN A 238 23.69 19.11 -0.66
N SER A 239 24.90 19.63 -0.85
CA SER A 239 25.10 20.71 -1.82
C SER A 239 24.68 20.16 -3.19
N ILE A 240 23.62 20.71 -3.73
CA ILE A 240 23.26 20.55 -5.14
C ILE A 240 24.15 21.57 -5.86
N ASP A 241 25.37 21.16 -6.24
CA ASP A 241 26.21 21.86 -7.21
C ASP A 241 25.82 21.47 -8.63
#